data_ced66ec8c56af20c6474133508701918
#
_entry.id   ced66ec8c56af20c6474133508701918
#
_cell.length_a   1.000
_cell.length_b   1.000
_cell.length_c   1.000
_cell.angle_alpha   90.00
_cell.angle_beta   90.00
_cell.angle_gamma   90.00
#
_symmetry.space_group_name_H-M   'P 1'
#
loop_
_entity.id
_entity.type
_entity.pdbx_description
1 polymer ?
#
loop_
_entity_poly.entity_id
_entity_poly.type
_entity_poly.pdbx_seq_one_letter_code
_entity_poly.pdbx_strand_id
1 'polypeptide(L)'
;MNRLIIRHRLPSLNDVIDENRRDKHEGNRLKREVQDIIGQYIRVSRSKKLLAPVTTEGNVVFIEWREANRKRDVDNVQSSVKFILDALVVHKILPNDTRRWVDQVYHRVEDSDESGAVVYIMTREEWEAAKYQLI
;
A
#
# COMPACT_ATOMS: atom_id res chain seq x y z
N MET A 1 -3.24 15.81 -4.24
CA MET A 1 -3.48 14.37 -4.07
C MET A 1 -2.16 13.67 -3.74
N ASN A 2 -2.12 12.95 -2.64
CA ASN A 2 -0.93 12.19 -2.24
C ASN A 2 -0.81 10.90 -3.03
N ARG A 3 0.41 10.56 -3.43
CA ARG A 3 0.69 9.38 -4.23
C ARG A 3 2.00 8.72 -3.80
N LEU A 4 1.93 7.43 -3.51
CA LEU A 4 3.09 6.57 -3.21
C LEU A 4 3.25 5.58 -4.36
N ILE A 5 4.42 5.56 -4.98
CA ILE A 5 4.73 4.63 -6.06
C ILE A 5 5.70 3.57 -5.53
N ILE A 6 5.27 2.31 -5.54
CA ILE A 6 6.06 1.16 -5.11
C ILE A 6 6.38 0.32 -6.35
N ARG A 7 7.64 0.27 -6.74
CA ARG A 7 8.12 -0.49 -7.90
C ARG A 7 8.74 -1.81 -7.47
N HIS A 8 8.00 -2.57 -6.66
CA HIS A 8 8.46 -3.83 -6.10
C HIS A 8 7.26 -4.73 -5.85
N ARG A 9 7.39 -6.02 -6.14
CA ARG A 9 6.37 -6.99 -5.82
C ARG A 9 6.36 -7.22 -4.30
N LEU A 10 5.23 -6.93 -3.67
CA LEU A 10 5.06 -7.18 -2.24
C LEU A 10 4.59 -8.62 -2.01
N PRO A 11 5.10 -9.31 -0.97
CA PRO A 11 4.58 -10.60 -0.59
C PRO A 11 3.14 -10.46 -0.10
N SER A 12 2.34 -11.51 -0.25
CA SER A 12 1.00 -11.56 0.32
C SER A 12 1.05 -11.84 1.82
N LEU A 13 -0.07 -11.64 2.51
CA LEU A 13 -0.19 -12.04 3.91
C LEU A 13 0.00 -13.56 4.06
N ASN A 14 -0.44 -14.36 3.08
CA ASN A 14 -0.23 -15.81 3.06
C ASN A 14 1.25 -16.18 3.01
N ASP A 15 2.07 -15.44 2.25
CA ASP A 15 3.52 -15.66 2.21
C ASP A 15 4.13 -15.50 3.60
N VAL A 16 3.70 -14.49 4.35
CA VAL A 16 4.17 -14.25 5.73
C VAL A 16 3.70 -15.37 6.66
N ILE A 17 2.46 -15.80 6.55
CA ILE A 17 1.91 -16.89 7.35
C ILE A 17 2.69 -18.19 7.07
N ASP A 18 2.97 -18.50 5.82
CA ASP A 18 3.70 -19.70 5.42
C ASP A 18 5.14 -19.68 5.98
N GLU A 19 5.82 -18.53 5.90
CA GLU A 19 7.15 -18.37 6.51
C GLU A 19 7.12 -18.53 8.03
N ASN A 20 6.09 -18.00 8.71
CA ASN A 20 5.92 -18.17 10.16
C ASN A 20 5.70 -19.64 10.56
N ARG A 21 5.00 -20.41 9.73
CA ARG A 21 4.78 -21.85 9.98
C ARG A 21 6.07 -22.66 9.83
N ARG A 22 6.93 -22.25 8.90
CA ARG A 22 8.25 -22.86 8.71
C ARG A 22 9.21 -22.48 9.82
N ASP A 23 9.32 -21.20 10.11
CA ASP A 23 10.19 -20.61 11.12
C ASP A 23 9.62 -19.28 11.58
N LYS A 24 9.36 -19.16 12.87
CA LYS A 24 8.82 -17.93 13.49
C LYS A 24 9.69 -16.70 13.20
N HIS A 25 11.02 -16.86 13.18
CA HIS A 25 11.95 -15.76 12.92
C HIS A 25 11.91 -15.32 11.45
N GLU A 26 11.68 -16.25 10.52
CA GLU A 26 11.62 -15.95 9.08
C GLU A 26 10.40 -15.10 8.72
N GLY A 27 9.24 -15.36 9.30
CA GLY A 27 8.06 -14.53 9.09
C GLY A 27 8.25 -13.11 9.59
N ASN A 28 8.88 -12.93 10.76
CA ASN A 28 9.20 -11.61 11.30
C ASN A 28 10.25 -10.88 10.45
N ARG A 29 11.23 -11.60 9.93
CA ARG A 29 12.24 -11.05 9.02
C ARG A 29 11.60 -10.56 7.73
N LEU A 30 10.70 -11.34 7.15
CA LEU A 30 9.98 -10.97 5.94
C LEU A 30 9.16 -9.69 6.13
N LYS A 31 8.46 -9.57 7.25
CA LYS A 31 7.72 -8.34 7.59
C LYS A 31 8.64 -7.11 7.63
N ARG A 32 9.80 -7.22 8.29
CA ARG A 32 10.77 -6.12 8.39
C ARG A 32 11.32 -5.74 7.02
N GLU A 33 11.65 -6.72 6.18
CA GLU A 33 12.13 -6.48 4.82
C GLU A 33 11.10 -5.71 4.00
N VAL A 34 9.84 -6.11 4.06
CA VAL A 34 8.74 -5.44 3.36
C VAL A 34 8.59 -4.00 3.85
N GLN A 35 8.62 -3.76 5.16
CA GLN A 35 8.54 -2.43 5.74
C GLN A 35 9.70 -1.55 5.29
N ASP A 36 10.91 -2.08 5.23
CA ASP A 36 12.08 -1.35 4.76
C ASP A 36 11.94 -0.97 3.28
N ILE A 37 11.48 -1.88 2.45
CA ILE A 37 11.25 -1.64 1.02
C ILE A 37 10.22 -0.54 0.83
N ILE A 38 9.08 -0.64 1.46
CA ILE A 38 8.01 0.39 1.34
C ILE A 38 8.53 1.73 1.87
N GLY A 39 9.26 1.71 2.98
CA GLY A 39 9.86 2.91 3.57
C GLY A 39 10.79 3.64 2.60
N GLN A 40 11.58 2.93 1.81
CA GLN A 40 12.43 3.53 0.78
C GLN A 40 11.59 4.25 -0.28
N TYR A 41 10.50 3.63 -0.75
CA TYR A 41 9.61 4.26 -1.73
C TYR A 41 8.84 5.45 -1.14
N ILE A 42 8.51 5.41 0.14
CA ILE A 42 7.93 6.58 0.84
C ILE A 42 8.92 7.74 0.80
N ARG A 43 10.18 7.51 1.14
CA ARG A 43 11.21 8.55 1.10
C ARG A 43 11.41 9.13 -0.29
N VAL A 44 11.45 8.28 -1.31
CA VAL A 44 11.57 8.71 -2.71
C VAL A 44 10.37 9.55 -3.12
N SER A 45 9.15 9.08 -2.84
CA SER A 45 7.94 9.81 -3.18
C SER A 45 7.84 11.16 -2.48
N ARG A 46 8.31 11.24 -1.23
CA ARG A 46 8.39 12.52 -0.50
C ARG A 46 9.41 13.45 -1.14
N SER A 47 10.58 12.95 -1.49
CA SER A 47 11.63 13.76 -2.12
C SER A 47 11.18 14.34 -3.47
N LYS A 48 10.32 13.64 -4.17
CA LYS A 48 9.71 14.10 -5.42
C LYS A 48 8.45 14.96 -5.22
N LYS A 49 8.11 15.26 -3.98
CA LYS A 49 6.92 16.04 -3.60
C LYS A 49 5.60 15.41 -4.06
N LEU A 50 5.58 14.09 -4.23
CA LEU A 50 4.36 13.33 -4.56
C LEU A 50 3.56 12.94 -3.31
N LEU A 51 4.23 12.88 -2.17
CA LEU A 51 3.67 12.37 -0.91
C LEU A 51 4.04 13.30 0.24
N ALA A 52 3.08 13.62 1.08
CA ALA A 52 3.28 14.42 2.30
C ALA A 52 2.35 13.92 3.41
N PRO A 53 2.65 14.20 4.69
CA PRO A 53 1.75 13.84 5.79
C PRO A 53 0.36 14.42 5.59
N VAL A 54 -0.67 13.59 5.85
CA VAL A 54 -2.05 14.02 5.77
C VAL A 54 -2.38 14.95 6.94
N THR A 55 -3.24 15.95 6.69
CA THR A 55 -3.60 16.95 7.68
C THR A 55 -5.07 16.89 8.07
N THR A 56 -5.88 16.12 7.36
CA THR A 56 -7.31 15.99 7.59
C THR A 56 -7.73 14.56 7.82
N GLU A 57 -8.81 14.36 8.58
CA GLU A 57 -9.40 13.04 8.83
C GLU A 57 -10.25 12.58 7.64
N GLY A 58 -10.67 11.30 7.65
CA GLY A 58 -11.60 10.75 6.67
C GLY A 58 -11.01 10.55 5.29
N ASN A 59 -9.74 10.20 5.20
CA ASN A 59 -9.07 9.97 3.92
C ASN A 59 -9.57 8.71 3.23
N VAL A 60 -9.55 8.74 1.91
CA VAL A 60 -9.80 7.57 1.06
C VAL A 60 -8.46 7.09 0.49
N VAL A 61 -8.18 5.82 0.65
CA VAL A 61 -7.00 5.19 0.07
C VAL A 61 -7.44 4.35 -1.12
N PHE A 62 -6.85 4.61 -2.27
CA PHE A 62 -7.05 3.81 -3.48
C PHE A 62 -5.72 3.19 -3.89
N ILE A 63 -5.69 1.88 -4.08
CA ILE A 63 -4.48 1.16 -4.44
C ILE A 63 -4.67 0.50 -5.80
N GLU A 64 -3.85 0.89 -6.75
CA GLU A 64 -3.72 0.22 -8.03
C GLU A 64 -2.57 -0.77 -7.92
N TRP A 65 -2.93 -2.05 -7.83
CA TRP A 65 -1.97 -3.15 -7.81
C TRP A 65 -1.60 -3.52 -9.23
N ARG A 66 -0.29 -3.63 -9.50
CA ARG A 66 0.25 -4.06 -10.78
C ARG A 66 0.90 -5.41 -10.61
N GLU A 67 0.50 -6.37 -11.42
CA GLU A 67 1.01 -7.74 -11.36
C GLU A 67 1.59 -8.15 -12.72
N ALA A 68 2.85 -8.61 -12.70
CA ALA A 68 3.55 -9.05 -13.91
C ALA A 68 3.09 -10.42 -14.40
N ASN A 69 2.38 -11.18 -13.57
CA ASN A 69 1.82 -12.47 -13.97
C ASN A 69 0.49 -12.71 -13.22
N ARG A 70 -0.29 -13.67 -13.68
CA ARG A 70 -1.61 -13.99 -13.14
C ARG A 70 -1.63 -15.15 -12.15
N LYS A 71 -0.50 -15.47 -11.54
CA LYS A 71 -0.40 -16.63 -10.65
C LYS A 71 -1.05 -16.42 -9.29
N ARG A 72 -1.15 -15.17 -8.83
CA ARG A 72 -1.78 -14.86 -7.55
C ARG A 72 -3.23 -14.45 -7.74
N ASP A 73 -4.09 -14.94 -6.86
CA ASP A 73 -5.48 -14.50 -6.79
C ASP A 73 -5.57 -13.04 -6.36
N VAL A 74 -6.64 -12.36 -6.74
CA VAL A 74 -6.87 -10.94 -6.45
C VAL A 74 -6.81 -10.66 -4.94
N ASP A 75 -7.44 -11.49 -4.13
CA ASP A 75 -7.44 -11.33 -2.68
C ASP A 75 -6.03 -11.51 -2.06
N ASN A 76 -5.20 -12.39 -2.61
CA ASN A 76 -3.82 -12.53 -2.19
C ASN A 76 -3.00 -11.27 -2.48
N VAL A 77 -3.17 -10.68 -3.67
CA VAL A 77 -2.51 -9.41 -4.02
C VAL A 77 -2.96 -8.32 -3.05
N GLN A 78 -4.26 -8.16 -2.87
CA GLN A 78 -4.85 -7.11 -2.02
C GLN A 78 -4.50 -7.28 -0.54
N SER A 79 -4.17 -8.49 -0.09
CA SER A 79 -3.82 -8.75 1.31
C SER A 79 -2.57 -8.00 1.76
N SER A 80 -1.72 -7.56 0.82
CA SER A 80 -0.53 -6.75 1.11
C SER A 80 -0.85 -5.33 1.59
N VAL A 81 -2.11 -4.90 1.55
CA VAL A 81 -2.54 -3.58 2.03
C VAL A 81 -2.11 -3.31 3.46
N LYS A 82 -2.10 -4.33 4.31
CA LYS A 82 -1.68 -4.22 5.71
C LYS A 82 -0.26 -3.66 5.82
N PHE A 83 0.65 -4.14 5.00
CA PHE A 83 2.05 -3.69 5.01
C PHE A 83 2.16 -2.23 4.57
N ILE A 84 1.36 -1.82 3.59
CA ILE A 84 1.34 -0.44 3.09
C ILE A 84 0.81 0.51 4.16
N LEU A 85 -0.32 0.19 4.79
CA LEU A 85 -0.91 1.04 5.83
C LEU A 85 0.03 1.16 7.03
N ASP A 86 0.62 0.04 7.48
CA ASP A 86 1.58 0.04 8.58
C ASP A 86 2.79 0.94 8.28
N ALA A 87 3.33 0.86 7.06
CA ALA A 87 4.47 1.69 6.64
C ALA A 87 4.10 3.17 6.60
N LEU A 88 2.92 3.51 6.11
CA LEU A 88 2.45 4.89 6.08
C LEU A 88 2.33 5.49 7.49
N VAL A 89 1.95 4.67 8.47
CA VAL A 89 1.90 5.09 9.87
C VAL A 89 3.31 5.23 10.46
N VAL A 90 4.16 4.23 10.26
CA VAL A 90 5.56 4.25 10.76
C VAL A 90 6.32 5.47 10.23
N HIS A 91 6.15 5.80 8.96
CA HIS A 91 6.81 6.95 8.32
C HIS A 91 6.02 8.26 8.44
N LYS A 92 5.00 8.30 9.29
CA LYS A 92 4.26 9.51 9.68
C LYS A 92 3.55 10.22 8.52
N ILE A 93 3.14 9.47 7.51
CA ILE A 93 2.24 9.97 6.48
C ILE A 93 0.79 9.97 7.01
N LEU A 94 0.42 8.90 7.72
CA LEU A 94 -0.84 8.77 8.45
C LEU A 94 -0.57 8.78 9.95
N PRO A 95 -1.36 9.50 10.78
CA PRO A 95 -1.22 9.41 12.23
C PRO A 95 -1.48 8.00 12.77
N ASN A 96 -2.48 7.31 12.22
CA ASN A 96 -2.75 5.89 12.43
C ASN A 96 -3.66 5.39 11.30
N ASP A 97 -3.97 4.09 11.28
CA ASP A 97 -4.78 3.46 10.24
C ASP A 97 -6.23 3.18 10.68
N THR A 98 -6.68 3.80 11.76
CA THR A 98 -8.06 3.67 12.22
C THR A 98 -9.03 4.35 11.24
N ARG A 99 -10.32 4.01 11.33
CA ARG A 99 -11.35 4.56 10.45
C ARG A 99 -11.50 6.08 10.55
N ARG A 100 -11.01 6.67 11.63
CA ARG A 100 -10.95 8.13 11.77
C ARG A 100 -10.08 8.76 10.66
N TRP A 101 -8.93 8.14 10.34
CA TRP A 101 -7.95 8.65 9.38
C TRP A 101 -8.09 8.00 8.02
N VAL A 102 -8.46 6.71 7.96
CA VAL A 102 -8.67 5.95 6.73
C VAL A 102 -10.12 5.48 6.71
N ASP A 103 -10.98 6.24 6.07
CA ASP A 103 -12.42 5.94 6.02
C ASP A 103 -12.72 4.76 5.10
N GLN A 104 -12.10 4.72 3.93
CA GLN A 104 -12.31 3.68 2.92
C GLN A 104 -10.99 3.30 2.26
N VAL A 105 -10.88 2.03 1.89
CA VAL A 105 -9.80 1.52 1.04
C VAL A 105 -10.43 0.84 -0.17
N TYR A 106 -10.02 1.27 -1.36
CA TYR A 106 -10.43 0.67 -2.63
C TYR A 106 -9.24 0.08 -3.34
N HIS A 107 -9.48 -0.98 -4.10
CA HIS A 107 -8.43 -1.71 -4.80
C HIS A 107 -8.80 -1.91 -6.26
N ARG A 108 -7.77 -1.93 -7.08
CA ARG A 108 -7.84 -2.40 -8.47
C ARG A 108 -6.60 -3.22 -8.76
N VAL A 109 -6.75 -4.40 -9.33
CA VAL A 109 -5.62 -5.24 -9.74
C VAL A 109 -5.54 -5.24 -11.26
N GLU A 110 -4.37 -4.90 -11.79
CA GLU A 110 -4.13 -4.83 -13.23
C GLU A 110 -2.94 -5.68 -13.63
N ASP A 111 -3.02 -6.25 -14.83
CA ASP A 111 -1.87 -6.86 -15.48
C ASP A 111 -0.90 -5.76 -15.93
N SER A 112 0.38 -5.99 -15.72
CA SER A 112 1.43 -5.03 -16.04
C SER A 112 2.71 -5.78 -16.37
N ASP A 113 3.64 -5.11 -17.05
CA ASP A 113 4.98 -5.69 -17.30
C ASP A 113 5.81 -5.79 -16.02
N GLU A 114 5.54 -4.93 -15.05
CA GLU A 114 6.25 -4.90 -13.77
C GLU A 114 5.25 -4.99 -12.62
N SER A 115 5.63 -5.69 -11.56
CA SER A 115 4.83 -5.78 -10.35
C SER A 115 5.10 -4.59 -9.42
N GLY A 116 4.07 -4.16 -8.71
CA GLY A 116 4.16 -3.06 -7.76
C GLY A 116 2.79 -2.54 -7.37
N ALA A 117 2.76 -1.32 -6.85
CA ALA A 117 1.53 -0.67 -6.44
C ALA A 117 1.65 0.84 -6.55
N VAL A 118 0.57 1.49 -6.93
CA VAL A 118 0.42 2.94 -6.81
C VAL A 118 -0.67 3.21 -5.77
N VAL A 119 -0.30 3.91 -4.72
CA VAL A 119 -1.20 4.20 -3.59
C VAL A 119 -1.56 5.68 -3.64
N TYR A 120 -2.86 5.94 -3.73
CA TYR A 120 -3.40 7.30 -3.68
C TYR A 120 -4.04 7.52 -2.32
N ILE A 121 -3.69 8.61 -1.65
CA ILE A 121 -4.33 9.03 -0.41
C ILE A 121 -5.02 10.35 -0.70
N MET A 122 -6.35 10.34 -0.63
CA MET A 122 -7.20 11.43 -1.08
C MET A 122 -8.12 11.90 0.03
N THR A 123 -8.42 13.18 0.04
CA THR A 123 -9.57 13.66 0.78
C THR A 123 -10.86 13.11 0.14
N ARG A 124 -11.97 13.17 0.86
CA ARG A 124 -13.26 12.75 0.31
C ARG A 124 -13.60 13.56 -0.96
N GLU A 125 -13.32 14.83 -0.97
CA GLU A 125 -13.57 15.69 -2.13
C GLU A 125 -12.71 15.28 -3.34
N GLU A 126 -11.43 15.01 -3.12
CA GLU A 126 -10.54 14.53 -4.18
C GLU A 126 -11.02 13.19 -4.75
N TRP A 127 -11.46 12.28 -3.88
CA TRP A 127 -12.00 10.99 -4.30
C TRP A 127 -13.27 11.15 -5.14
N GLU A 128 -14.22 11.95 -4.70
CA GLU A 128 -15.47 12.18 -5.45
C GLU A 128 -15.20 12.78 -6.85
N ALA A 129 -14.18 13.62 -6.97
CA ALA A 129 -13.79 14.20 -8.26
C ALA A 129 -13.06 13.21 -9.19
N ALA A 130 -12.32 12.24 -8.63
CA ALA A 130 -11.41 11.39 -9.40
C ALA A 130 -11.89 9.95 -9.58
N LYS A 131 -12.83 9.47 -8.79
CA LYS A 131 -13.17 8.04 -8.69
C LYS A 131 -13.56 7.39 -10.02
N TYR A 132 -14.27 8.09 -10.88
CA TYR A 132 -14.70 7.53 -12.17
C TYR A 132 -13.58 7.39 -13.18
N GLN A 133 -12.45 8.04 -12.95
CA GLN A 133 -11.26 7.88 -13.76
C GLN A 133 -10.33 6.80 -13.21
N LEU A 134 -10.41 6.53 -11.91
CA LEU A 134 -9.53 5.57 -11.21
C LEU A 134 -10.10 4.15 -11.18
N ILE A 135 -11.41 4.02 -11.12
CA ILE A 135 -12.06 2.70 -11.09
C ILE A 135 -12.48 2.22 -12.52
#